data_b0083a54a65347b6421797953bbfa6e9
#
_entry.id   b0083a54a65347b6421797953bbfa6e9
#
_cell.length_a   1.000
_cell.length_b   1.000
_cell.length_c   1.000
_cell.angle_alpha   90.00
_cell.angle_beta   90.00
_cell.angle_gamma   90.00
#
_symmetry.space_group_name_H-M   'P 1'
#
loop_
_entity.id
_entity.type
_entity.pdbx_description
1 polymer ?
#
loop_
_entity_poly.entity_id
_entity_poly.type
_entity_poly.pdbx_seq_one_letter_code
_entity_poly.pdbx_strand_id
1 'polypeptide(L)'
;STMQDINVNNPQLSVIIPMYNCAPVIVRCMDSIDYPYCEIIVVNDGSRDNGADVVEQYAATHPHVRLINKPNGGVSSARNLGIENAKGKYIVFVDADDYLSKDGLVRMIDLAEKHQADIVKYKIHSLKHDAPCVYNSLKDFELNVEVISGKAQALNRYDISDYHVVDAVFKTSTIKENEVHFYTDLHLREDDAFMGAFYSVASQVVVTDLPLYNYYTSSYFSHTHSQSVERQRVLIQSGLLAIRHRKAFIAAHCPNLIFPYERLKYMRWVCTLRQAASAKLTFKEYKKILNGFRQEGVYPLDYAWIKAAGWDYAWKPYMKRAIQTFMINHPSLFYPLAKWYYSKHQS
;
A
#
# COMPACT_ATOMS: atom_id res chain seq x y z
N SER A 1 -24.40 -9.10 -27.92
CA SER A 1 -23.24 -9.97 -27.73
C SER A 1 -23.14 -10.30 -26.25
N THR A 2 -23.43 -11.52 -25.93
CA THR A 2 -23.38 -12.09 -24.59
C THR A 2 -21.94 -12.04 -24.07
N MET A 3 -21.74 -11.80 -22.76
CA MET A 3 -20.47 -11.85 -22.02
C MET A 3 -19.70 -13.20 -22.14
N GLN A 4 -19.99 -14.02 -23.12
CA GLN A 4 -19.49 -15.40 -23.27
C GLN A 4 -18.17 -15.54 -24.06
N ASP A 5 -17.64 -14.45 -24.62
CA ASP A 5 -16.37 -14.48 -25.36
C ASP A 5 -15.22 -13.81 -24.59
N ILE A 6 -15.27 -13.83 -23.26
CA ILE A 6 -14.14 -13.43 -22.43
C ILE A 6 -13.01 -14.40 -22.74
N ASN A 7 -11.92 -13.90 -23.32
CA ASN A 7 -10.74 -14.71 -23.57
C ASN A 7 -10.02 -15.01 -22.24
N VAL A 8 -10.58 -15.95 -21.48
CA VAL A 8 -10.08 -16.41 -20.17
C VAL A 8 -8.62 -16.88 -20.26
N ASN A 9 -8.17 -17.22 -21.48
CA ASN A 9 -6.81 -17.70 -21.73
C ASN A 9 -5.77 -16.57 -21.88
N ASN A 10 -6.21 -15.33 -22.14
CA ASN A 10 -5.31 -14.18 -22.28
C ASN A 10 -5.95 -12.90 -21.70
N PRO A 11 -6.08 -12.80 -20.38
CA PRO A 11 -6.67 -11.63 -19.76
C PRO A 11 -5.77 -10.40 -19.90
N GLN A 12 -6.35 -9.22 -19.98
CA GLN A 12 -5.61 -7.97 -19.93
C GLN A 12 -5.31 -7.54 -18.49
N LEU A 13 -6.18 -7.90 -17.56
CA LEU A 13 -6.11 -7.55 -16.16
C LEU A 13 -6.19 -8.80 -15.27
N SER A 14 -5.33 -8.90 -14.28
CA SER A 14 -5.46 -9.83 -13.16
C SER A 14 -5.87 -9.05 -11.91
N VAL A 15 -7.03 -9.36 -11.35
CA VAL A 15 -7.47 -8.81 -10.06
C VAL A 15 -7.12 -9.82 -8.97
N ILE A 16 -6.26 -9.43 -8.05
CA ILE A 16 -5.78 -10.28 -6.95
C ILE A 16 -6.52 -9.90 -5.67
N ILE A 17 -7.23 -10.86 -5.08
CA ILE A 17 -8.01 -10.68 -3.85
C ILE A 17 -7.46 -11.63 -2.79
N PRO A 18 -6.63 -11.15 -1.84
CA PRO A 18 -6.27 -11.93 -0.68
C PRO A 18 -7.48 -12.09 0.23
N MET A 19 -7.78 -13.32 0.68
CA MET A 19 -8.96 -13.61 1.49
C MET A 19 -8.57 -14.39 2.76
N TYR A 20 -9.00 -13.88 3.92
CA TYR A 20 -8.95 -14.58 5.18
C TYR A 20 -10.18 -14.27 6.02
N ASN A 21 -11.05 -15.28 6.25
CA ASN A 21 -12.29 -15.15 7.03
C ASN A 21 -13.23 -14.03 6.53
N CYS A 22 -13.47 -13.96 5.22
CA CYS A 22 -14.28 -12.92 4.59
C CYS A 22 -15.53 -13.47 3.88
N ALA A 23 -16.00 -14.65 4.25
CA ALA A 23 -17.18 -15.29 3.63
C ALA A 23 -18.41 -14.36 3.48
N PRO A 24 -18.77 -13.52 4.47
CA PRO A 24 -19.96 -12.66 4.35
C PRO A 24 -19.84 -11.53 3.32
N VAL A 25 -18.62 -11.18 2.89
CA VAL A 25 -18.39 -9.97 2.08
C VAL A 25 -17.70 -10.23 0.74
N ILE A 26 -17.10 -11.42 0.55
CA ILE A 26 -16.31 -11.71 -0.64
C ILE A 26 -17.09 -11.62 -1.95
N VAL A 27 -18.36 -12.02 -1.98
CA VAL A 27 -19.21 -11.91 -3.17
C VAL A 27 -19.39 -10.46 -3.59
N ARG A 28 -19.63 -9.56 -2.63
CA ARG A 28 -19.74 -8.12 -2.89
C ARG A 28 -18.47 -7.57 -3.55
N CYS A 29 -17.31 -8.00 -3.09
CA CYS A 29 -16.02 -7.62 -3.66
C CYS A 29 -15.94 -8.10 -5.12
N MET A 30 -16.19 -9.40 -5.39
CA MET A 30 -16.12 -9.97 -6.74
C MET A 30 -17.13 -9.34 -7.70
N ASP A 31 -18.37 -9.10 -7.26
CA ASP A 31 -19.44 -8.45 -8.06
C ASP A 31 -19.11 -7.01 -8.47
N SER A 32 -18.20 -6.36 -7.76
CA SER A 32 -17.78 -4.99 -8.07
C SER A 32 -16.84 -4.90 -9.27
N ILE A 33 -16.23 -6.02 -9.68
CA ILE A 33 -15.23 -6.06 -10.75
C ILE A 33 -15.94 -6.22 -12.08
N ASP A 34 -16.04 -5.13 -12.83
CA ASP A 34 -16.84 -5.01 -14.06
C ASP A 34 -16.04 -4.95 -15.37
N TYR A 35 -14.73 -5.24 -15.30
CA TYR A 35 -13.87 -5.22 -16.49
C TYR A 35 -13.93 -6.56 -17.23
N PRO A 36 -14.37 -6.59 -18.51
CA PRO A 36 -14.69 -7.86 -19.20
C PRO A 36 -13.47 -8.70 -19.59
N TYR A 37 -12.27 -8.08 -19.67
CA TYR A 37 -11.02 -8.77 -20.05
C TYR A 37 -10.15 -9.06 -18.84
N CYS A 38 -10.74 -9.45 -17.71
CA CYS A 38 -10.02 -9.76 -16.49
C CYS A 38 -10.14 -11.24 -16.10
N GLU A 39 -9.15 -11.69 -15.34
CA GLU A 39 -9.26 -12.81 -14.42
C GLU A 39 -9.32 -12.29 -12.99
N ILE A 40 -10.04 -12.96 -12.13
CA ILE A 40 -10.09 -12.71 -10.69
C ILE A 40 -9.43 -13.88 -9.99
N ILE A 41 -8.36 -13.60 -9.25
CA ILE A 41 -7.60 -14.59 -8.49
C ILE A 41 -7.88 -14.34 -7.01
N VAL A 42 -8.73 -15.15 -6.41
CA VAL A 42 -8.95 -15.15 -4.97
C VAL A 42 -7.94 -16.08 -4.32
N VAL A 43 -7.07 -15.55 -3.48
CA VAL A 43 -6.09 -16.33 -2.72
C VAL A 43 -6.60 -16.51 -1.30
N ASN A 44 -7.09 -17.69 -0.99
CA ASN A 44 -7.55 -18.05 0.35
C ASN A 44 -6.34 -18.38 1.24
N ASP A 45 -6.05 -17.52 2.19
CA ASP A 45 -4.92 -17.62 3.12
C ASP A 45 -5.28 -18.47 4.37
N GLY A 46 -5.85 -19.64 4.14
CA GLY A 46 -6.18 -20.58 5.21
C GLY A 46 -7.37 -20.13 6.06
N SER A 47 -8.43 -19.60 5.46
CA SER A 47 -9.66 -19.20 6.15
C SER A 47 -10.25 -20.35 6.96
N ARG A 48 -10.82 -20.01 8.10
CA ARG A 48 -11.52 -20.95 9.00
C ARG A 48 -13.05 -20.92 8.83
N ASP A 49 -13.56 -19.91 8.12
CA ASP A 49 -14.95 -19.80 7.73
C ASP A 49 -15.19 -20.55 6.40
N ASN A 50 -16.41 -20.49 5.87
CA ASN A 50 -16.77 -21.12 4.60
C ASN A 50 -16.45 -20.25 3.37
N GLY A 51 -15.55 -19.28 3.47
CA GLY A 51 -15.21 -18.37 2.36
C GLY A 51 -14.71 -19.10 1.11
N ALA A 52 -13.92 -20.17 1.27
CA ALA A 52 -13.46 -20.98 0.15
C ALA A 52 -14.65 -21.59 -0.64
N ASP A 53 -15.61 -22.21 0.07
CA ASP A 53 -16.80 -22.81 -0.56
C ASP A 53 -17.65 -21.75 -1.29
N VAL A 54 -17.77 -20.55 -0.71
CA VAL A 54 -18.49 -19.42 -1.34
C VAL A 54 -17.82 -19.04 -2.66
N VAL A 55 -16.50 -18.93 -2.69
CA VAL A 55 -15.77 -18.57 -3.91
C VAL A 55 -15.82 -19.70 -4.94
N GLU A 56 -15.73 -20.97 -4.54
CA GLU A 56 -15.88 -22.10 -5.46
C GLU A 56 -17.26 -22.15 -6.12
N GLN A 57 -18.32 -21.92 -5.35
CA GLN A 57 -19.70 -21.81 -5.89
C GLN A 57 -19.85 -20.64 -6.85
N TYR A 58 -19.26 -19.50 -6.54
CA TYR A 58 -19.25 -18.33 -7.42
C TYR A 58 -18.51 -18.62 -8.73
N ALA A 59 -17.32 -19.22 -8.65
CA ALA A 59 -16.49 -19.59 -9.80
C ALA A 59 -17.19 -20.60 -10.75
N ALA A 60 -18.08 -21.45 -10.23
CA ALA A 60 -18.83 -22.41 -11.05
C ALA A 60 -19.68 -21.73 -12.13
N THR A 61 -20.11 -20.49 -11.91
CA THR A 61 -20.91 -19.68 -12.87
C THR A 61 -20.12 -18.49 -13.45
N HIS A 62 -18.89 -18.28 -13.00
CA HIS A 62 -18.02 -17.17 -13.42
C HIS A 62 -16.63 -17.71 -13.80
N PRO A 63 -16.45 -18.21 -15.04
CA PRO A 63 -15.26 -18.94 -15.45
C PRO A 63 -13.94 -18.11 -15.43
N HIS A 64 -14.03 -16.78 -15.31
CA HIS A 64 -12.90 -15.88 -15.13
C HIS A 64 -12.44 -15.76 -13.67
N VAL A 65 -13.16 -16.37 -12.72
CA VAL A 65 -12.81 -16.41 -11.30
C VAL A 65 -12.18 -17.74 -10.95
N ARG A 66 -11.06 -17.70 -10.23
CA ARG A 66 -10.43 -18.91 -9.70
C ARG A 66 -9.98 -18.72 -8.26
N LEU A 67 -10.10 -19.78 -7.49
CA LEU A 67 -9.64 -19.87 -6.11
C LEU A 67 -8.29 -20.56 -6.05
N ILE A 68 -7.38 -20.02 -5.24
CA ILE A 68 -6.13 -20.66 -4.86
C ILE A 68 -6.13 -20.80 -3.34
N ASN A 69 -6.10 -22.04 -2.84
CA ASN A 69 -5.99 -22.32 -1.41
C ASN A 69 -4.53 -22.45 -0.98
N LYS A 70 -4.18 -21.86 0.15
CA LYS A 70 -2.85 -22.01 0.76
C LYS A 70 -2.95 -22.04 2.28
N PRO A 71 -1.98 -22.66 2.98
CA PRO A 71 -1.86 -22.49 4.42
C PRO A 71 -1.71 -21.00 4.80
N ASN A 72 -2.24 -20.61 5.97
CA ASN A 72 -2.14 -19.24 6.43
C ASN A 72 -0.66 -18.79 6.52
N GLY A 73 -0.34 -17.69 5.86
CA GLY A 73 0.99 -17.09 5.78
C GLY A 73 0.97 -15.56 5.74
N GLY A 74 -0.22 -14.97 5.90
CA GLY A 74 -0.43 -13.53 5.90
C GLY A 74 -0.67 -12.92 4.51
N VAL A 75 -1.14 -11.69 4.50
CA VAL A 75 -1.55 -10.95 3.29
C VAL A 75 -0.43 -10.83 2.25
N SER A 76 0.81 -10.61 2.69
CA SER A 76 1.98 -10.55 1.79
C SER A 76 2.18 -11.85 1.02
N SER A 77 2.09 -12.97 1.71
CA SER A 77 2.21 -14.32 1.12
C SER A 77 1.08 -14.59 0.13
N ALA A 78 -0.15 -14.19 0.45
CA ALA A 78 -1.30 -14.34 -0.44
C ALA A 78 -1.18 -13.47 -1.69
N ARG A 79 -0.79 -12.19 -1.54
CA ARG A 79 -0.58 -11.28 -2.68
C ARG A 79 0.55 -11.77 -3.59
N ASN A 80 1.67 -12.27 -3.04
CA ASN A 80 2.76 -12.83 -3.83
C ASN A 80 2.30 -14.03 -4.66
N LEU A 81 1.55 -14.96 -4.07
CA LEU A 81 1.00 -16.11 -4.79
C LEU A 81 0.04 -15.67 -5.91
N GLY A 82 -0.73 -14.60 -5.67
CA GLY A 82 -1.54 -13.96 -6.70
C GLY A 82 -0.70 -13.41 -7.85
N ILE A 83 0.39 -12.68 -7.56
CA ILE A 83 1.33 -12.15 -8.57
C ILE A 83 1.94 -13.29 -9.41
N GLU A 84 2.40 -14.35 -8.77
CA GLU A 84 2.98 -15.52 -9.46
C GLU A 84 2.02 -16.12 -10.48
N ASN A 85 0.74 -16.20 -10.11
CA ASN A 85 -0.33 -16.79 -10.92
C ASN A 85 -1.00 -15.82 -11.90
N ALA A 86 -0.71 -14.52 -11.83
CA ALA A 86 -1.28 -13.50 -12.68
C ALA A 86 -0.80 -13.64 -14.13
N LYS A 87 -1.75 -13.67 -15.07
CA LYS A 87 -1.55 -13.74 -16.53
C LYS A 87 -1.80 -12.41 -17.23
N GLY A 88 -2.52 -11.49 -16.58
CA GLY A 88 -2.88 -10.19 -17.12
C GLY A 88 -1.66 -9.30 -17.37
N LYS A 89 -1.75 -8.45 -18.39
CA LYS A 89 -0.75 -7.40 -18.65
C LYS A 89 -0.66 -6.42 -17.49
N TYR A 90 -1.76 -6.25 -16.75
CA TYR A 90 -1.88 -5.41 -15.58
C TYR A 90 -2.36 -6.20 -14.37
N ILE A 91 -2.05 -5.69 -13.19
CA ILE A 91 -2.48 -6.21 -11.89
C ILE A 91 -3.17 -5.11 -11.10
N VAL A 92 -4.28 -5.46 -10.44
CA VAL A 92 -4.94 -4.66 -9.41
C VAL A 92 -5.11 -5.51 -8.16
N PHE A 93 -4.87 -4.94 -7.00
CA PHE A 93 -5.15 -5.57 -5.70
C PHE A 93 -6.46 -5.01 -5.14
N VAL A 94 -7.31 -5.89 -4.64
CA VAL A 94 -8.55 -5.52 -3.94
C VAL A 94 -8.66 -6.36 -2.68
N ASP A 95 -8.82 -5.71 -1.54
CA ASP A 95 -9.04 -6.43 -0.28
C ASP A 95 -10.45 -7.01 -0.23
N ALA A 96 -10.61 -8.19 0.32
CA ALA A 96 -11.83 -8.99 0.23
C ALA A 96 -13.05 -8.33 0.91
N ASP A 97 -12.84 -7.40 1.81
CA ASP A 97 -13.89 -6.64 2.52
C ASP A 97 -14.23 -5.29 1.89
N ASP A 98 -13.55 -4.91 0.79
CA ASP A 98 -13.76 -3.69 0.04
C ASP A 98 -14.43 -3.94 -1.32
N TYR A 99 -14.65 -2.89 -2.11
CA TYR A 99 -15.23 -3.01 -3.45
C TYR A 99 -14.86 -1.84 -4.36
N LEU A 100 -15.03 -2.03 -5.67
CA LEU A 100 -14.77 -1.02 -6.68
C LEU A 100 -16.06 -0.35 -7.16
N SER A 101 -15.97 0.91 -7.58
CA SER A 101 -17.03 1.61 -8.31
C SER A 101 -17.08 1.14 -9.76
N LYS A 102 -18.27 1.16 -10.39
CA LYS A 102 -18.46 0.72 -11.77
C LYS A 102 -17.82 1.65 -12.80
N ASP A 103 -17.50 1.11 -13.96
CA ASP A 103 -16.92 1.81 -15.12
C ASP A 103 -15.55 2.46 -14.87
N GLY A 104 -14.95 2.27 -13.70
CA GLY A 104 -13.67 2.89 -13.37
C GLY A 104 -12.46 2.11 -13.89
N LEU A 105 -12.49 0.78 -13.81
CA LEU A 105 -11.36 -0.06 -14.25
C LEU A 105 -11.06 0.13 -15.73
N VAL A 106 -12.06 0.17 -16.60
CA VAL A 106 -11.86 0.39 -18.03
C VAL A 106 -11.13 1.69 -18.30
N ARG A 107 -11.49 2.77 -17.61
CA ARG A 107 -10.83 4.07 -17.75
C ARG A 107 -9.37 4.05 -17.32
N MET A 108 -9.05 3.33 -16.23
CA MET A 108 -7.68 3.19 -15.74
C MET A 108 -6.81 2.34 -16.69
N ILE A 109 -7.36 1.25 -17.22
CA ILE A 109 -6.66 0.42 -18.21
C ILE A 109 -6.43 1.20 -19.51
N ASP A 110 -7.41 1.97 -19.99
CA ASP A 110 -7.25 2.83 -21.18
C ASP A 110 -6.12 3.85 -21.00
N LEU A 111 -5.99 4.45 -19.81
CA LEU A 111 -4.88 5.34 -19.49
C LEU A 111 -3.53 4.59 -19.44
N ALA A 112 -3.52 3.40 -18.85
CA ALA A 112 -2.33 2.57 -18.79
C ALA A 112 -1.83 2.21 -20.20
N GLU A 113 -2.72 1.84 -21.10
CA GLU A 113 -2.41 1.56 -22.50
C GLU A 113 -1.97 2.80 -23.27
N LYS A 114 -2.72 3.89 -23.16
CA LYS A 114 -2.44 5.16 -23.85
C LYS A 114 -1.06 5.71 -23.52
N HIS A 115 -0.67 5.65 -22.26
CA HIS A 115 0.59 6.22 -21.77
C HIS A 115 1.70 5.19 -21.59
N GLN A 116 1.43 3.90 -21.88
CA GLN A 116 2.37 2.78 -21.61
C GLN A 116 2.85 2.82 -20.16
N ALA A 117 1.92 3.08 -19.24
CA ALA A 117 2.24 3.34 -17.85
C ALA A 117 2.73 2.10 -17.11
N ASP A 118 3.72 2.28 -16.22
CA ASP A 118 4.11 1.28 -15.24
C ASP A 118 3.08 1.21 -14.11
N ILE A 119 2.47 2.36 -13.79
CA ILE A 119 1.44 2.47 -12.77
C ILE A 119 0.44 3.57 -13.12
N VAL A 120 -0.85 3.32 -12.84
CA VAL A 120 -1.91 4.32 -12.88
C VAL A 120 -2.55 4.39 -11.50
N LYS A 121 -2.43 5.55 -10.85
CA LYS A 121 -3.00 5.80 -9.51
C LYS A 121 -4.41 6.36 -9.61
N TYR A 122 -5.27 5.92 -8.70
CA TYR A 122 -6.62 6.46 -8.49
C TYR A 122 -6.85 6.78 -7.01
N LYS A 123 -8.05 7.17 -6.60
CA LYS A 123 -8.34 7.57 -5.22
C LYS A 123 -9.12 6.51 -4.46
N ILE A 124 -8.86 6.47 -3.15
CA ILE A 124 -9.63 5.71 -2.18
C ILE A 124 -10.75 6.60 -1.64
N HIS A 125 -11.98 6.11 -1.72
CA HIS A 125 -13.16 6.68 -1.09
C HIS A 125 -13.40 5.94 0.23
N SER A 126 -13.20 6.61 1.35
CA SER A 126 -13.41 6.02 2.68
C SER A 126 -14.88 6.06 3.07
N LEU A 127 -15.42 4.91 3.43
CA LEU A 127 -16.79 4.72 3.85
C LEU A 127 -16.85 4.37 5.35
N LYS A 128 -17.95 4.75 6.01
CA LYS A 128 -18.24 4.23 7.35
C LYS A 128 -18.57 2.73 7.27
N HIS A 129 -18.28 2.00 8.33
CA HIS A 129 -18.44 0.53 8.35
C HIS A 129 -19.87 0.05 8.06
N ASP A 130 -20.86 0.86 8.39
CA ASP A 130 -22.30 0.61 8.20
C ASP A 130 -22.89 1.25 6.93
N ALA A 131 -22.04 1.90 6.12
CA ALA A 131 -22.49 2.49 4.87
C ALA A 131 -22.97 1.41 3.90
N PRO A 132 -24.10 1.63 3.20
CA PRO A 132 -24.58 0.67 2.21
C PRO A 132 -23.56 0.56 1.06
N CYS A 133 -23.41 -0.66 0.53
CA CYS A 133 -22.66 -0.87 -0.69
C CYS A 133 -23.44 -0.31 -1.87
N VAL A 134 -22.87 0.69 -2.54
CA VAL A 134 -23.44 1.31 -3.72
C VAL A 134 -22.42 1.26 -4.84
N TYR A 135 -22.70 0.48 -5.89
CA TYR A 135 -21.85 0.43 -7.09
C TYR A 135 -22.07 1.65 -7.98
N ASN A 136 -21.55 2.81 -7.56
CA ASN A 136 -21.64 4.04 -8.33
C ASN A 136 -20.91 3.90 -9.67
N SER A 137 -21.52 4.38 -10.76
CA SER A 137 -20.86 4.47 -12.05
C SER A 137 -19.94 5.71 -12.09
N LEU A 138 -18.72 5.52 -12.58
CA LEU A 138 -17.73 6.58 -12.78
C LEU A 138 -17.60 6.94 -14.27
N LYS A 139 -18.55 6.52 -15.12
CA LYS A 139 -18.49 6.74 -16.56
C LYS A 139 -18.35 8.22 -16.92
N ASP A 140 -19.14 9.07 -16.26
CA ASP A 140 -19.20 10.52 -16.55
C ASP A 140 -18.39 11.36 -15.55
N PHE A 141 -17.55 10.72 -14.71
CA PHE A 141 -16.68 11.45 -13.79
C PHE A 141 -15.68 12.29 -14.56
N GLU A 142 -15.61 13.60 -14.27
CA GLU A 142 -14.62 14.50 -14.86
C GLU A 142 -13.23 14.20 -14.28
N LEU A 143 -12.35 13.69 -15.12
CA LEU A 143 -11.09 13.10 -14.69
C LEU A 143 -9.92 14.09 -14.88
N ASN A 144 -9.22 14.36 -13.80
CA ASN A 144 -7.91 15.01 -13.85
C ASN A 144 -6.80 13.96 -14.00
N VAL A 145 -5.88 14.19 -14.93
CA VAL A 145 -4.80 13.25 -15.25
C VAL A 145 -3.46 13.99 -15.25
N GLU A 146 -2.52 13.49 -14.45
CA GLU A 146 -1.12 13.92 -14.44
C GLU A 146 -0.26 12.77 -14.99
N VAL A 147 0.62 13.07 -15.95
CA VAL A 147 1.55 12.09 -16.55
C VAL A 147 2.98 12.47 -16.21
N ILE A 148 3.72 11.54 -15.62
CA ILE A 148 5.09 11.74 -15.17
C ILE A 148 5.97 10.71 -15.85
N SER A 149 6.98 11.19 -16.59
CA SER A 149 7.89 10.36 -17.37
C SER A 149 9.32 10.49 -16.85
N GLY A 150 10.03 9.37 -16.77
CA GLY A 150 11.40 9.27 -16.29
C GLY A 150 11.51 8.75 -14.86
N LYS A 151 12.54 7.91 -14.62
CA LYS A 151 12.75 7.24 -13.32
C LYS A 151 12.91 8.21 -12.14
N ALA A 152 13.70 9.26 -12.33
CA ALA A 152 13.92 10.26 -11.29
C ALA A 152 12.64 11.02 -10.94
N GLN A 153 11.87 11.40 -11.97
CA GLN A 153 10.60 12.10 -11.81
C GLN A 153 9.53 11.20 -11.16
N ALA A 154 9.42 9.95 -11.59
CA ALA A 154 8.53 8.96 -10.99
C ALA A 154 8.83 8.79 -9.50
N LEU A 155 10.10 8.62 -9.17
CA LEU A 155 10.53 8.44 -7.79
C LEU A 155 10.31 9.70 -6.92
N ASN A 156 10.55 10.90 -7.48
CA ASN A 156 10.27 12.16 -6.80
C ASN A 156 8.78 12.39 -6.56
N ARG A 157 7.92 11.81 -7.42
CA ARG A 157 6.47 11.88 -7.26
C ARG A 157 5.96 10.96 -6.17
N TYR A 158 6.67 9.88 -5.87
CA TYR A 158 6.29 8.97 -4.81
C TYR A 158 6.28 9.70 -3.46
N ASP A 159 5.08 9.85 -2.92
CA ASP A 159 4.88 10.35 -1.56
C ASP A 159 4.64 9.15 -0.63
N ILE A 160 5.28 9.17 0.51
CA ILE A 160 5.14 8.14 1.53
C ILE A 160 3.73 8.07 2.11
N SER A 161 2.93 9.13 1.97
CA SER A 161 1.51 9.12 2.33
C SER A 161 0.65 8.35 1.33
N ASP A 162 1.20 8.01 0.17
CA ASP A 162 0.52 7.35 -0.95
C ASP A 162 1.01 5.90 -1.14
N TYR A 163 1.19 5.20 -0.03
CA TYR A 163 1.80 3.87 0.02
C TYR A 163 0.83 2.69 -0.19
N HIS A 164 -0.45 2.96 -0.42
CA HIS A 164 -1.41 1.88 -0.63
C HIS A 164 -1.17 1.17 -1.96
N VAL A 165 -1.34 -0.15 -1.98
CA VAL A 165 -1.28 -0.95 -3.21
C VAL A 165 -2.65 -1.11 -3.86
N VAL A 166 -3.73 -0.89 -3.11
CA VAL A 166 -5.11 -1.06 -3.58
C VAL A 166 -5.63 0.08 -4.44
N ASP A 167 -4.93 1.19 -4.52
CA ASP A 167 -5.31 2.40 -5.27
C ASP A 167 -4.55 2.56 -6.59
N ALA A 168 -4.12 1.46 -7.18
CA ALA A 168 -3.34 1.49 -8.41
C ALA A 168 -3.58 0.29 -9.34
N VAL A 169 -3.44 0.55 -10.65
CA VAL A 169 -3.19 -0.44 -11.69
C VAL A 169 -1.69 -0.53 -11.91
N PHE A 170 -1.12 -1.72 -11.80
CA PHE A 170 0.31 -1.99 -12.00
C PHE A 170 0.56 -2.74 -13.30
N LYS A 171 1.62 -2.39 -14.01
CA LYS A 171 2.11 -3.18 -15.15
C LYS A 171 2.79 -4.45 -14.63
N THR A 172 2.28 -5.61 -15.03
CA THR A 172 2.75 -6.90 -14.53
C THR A 172 4.22 -7.15 -14.84
N SER A 173 4.70 -6.76 -16.03
CA SER A 173 6.11 -6.93 -16.41
C SER A 173 7.04 -6.10 -15.52
N THR A 174 6.66 -4.89 -15.13
CA THR A 174 7.45 -4.05 -14.22
C THR A 174 7.64 -4.73 -12.86
N ILE A 175 6.59 -5.41 -12.35
CA ILE A 175 6.69 -6.20 -11.11
C ILE A 175 7.60 -7.41 -11.31
N LYS A 176 7.32 -8.25 -12.31
CA LYS A 176 7.96 -9.57 -12.48
C LYS A 176 9.41 -9.46 -12.92
N GLU A 177 9.73 -8.61 -13.90
CA GLU A 177 11.08 -8.43 -14.42
C GLU A 177 12.05 -7.79 -13.43
N ASN A 178 11.52 -7.02 -12.48
CA ASN A 178 12.32 -6.39 -11.42
C ASN A 178 12.18 -7.10 -10.07
N GLU A 179 11.55 -8.27 -10.01
CA GLU A 179 11.40 -9.08 -8.80
C GLU A 179 10.75 -8.32 -7.62
N VAL A 180 9.87 -7.34 -7.93
CA VAL A 180 9.11 -6.61 -6.91
C VAL A 180 8.12 -7.55 -6.24
N HIS A 181 8.17 -7.66 -4.93
CA HIS A 181 7.33 -8.58 -4.16
C HIS A 181 6.99 -8.01 -2.79
N PHE A 182 5.99 -8.59 -2.14
CA PHE A 182 5.68 -8.30 -0.74
C PHE A 182 6.59 -9.12 0.19
N TYR A 183 7.17 -8.46 1.19
CA TYR A 183 8.04 -9.12 2.18
C TYR A 183 7.21 -9.82 3.24
N THR A 184 7.33 -11.13 3.34
CA THR A 184 6.49 -11.97 4.24
C THR A 184 6.87 -11.87 5.71
N ASP A 185 8.02 -11.31 6.02
CA ASP A 185 8.47 -10.98 7.37
C ASP A 185 7.96 -9.60 7.86
N LEU A 186 7.26 -8.85 6.99
CA LEU A 186 6.55 -7.62 7.34
C LEU A 186 5.09 -7.92 7.66
N HIS A 187 4.71 -7.80 8.93
CA HIS A 187 3.31 -7.93 9.35
C HIS A 187 2.50 -6.65 9.19
N LEU A 188 3.18 -5.52 9.10
CA LEU A 188 2.63 -4.19 8.82
C LEU A 188 3.62 -3.43 7.94
N ARG A 189 3.15 -2.45 7.14
CA ARG A 189 3.94 -1.65 6.20
C ARG A 189 4.49 -2.46 5.01
N GLU A 190 3.90 -3.59 4.72
CA GLU A 190 4.20 -4.40 3.54
C GLU A 190 3.93 -3.63 2.25
N ASP A 191 2.82 -2.86 2.22
CA ASP A 191 2.46 -1.99 1.10
C ASP A 191 3.53 -0.94 0.82
N ASP A 192 4.02 -0.30 1.87
CA ASP A 192 5.04 0.72 1.78
C ASP A 192 6.38 0.17 1.24
N ALA A 193 6.79 -1.01 1.69
CA ALA A 193 7.99 -1.64 1.16
C ALA A 193 7.82 -2.02 -0.33
N PHE A 194 6.66 -2.57 -0.70
CA PHE A 194 6.32 -2.91 -2.08
C PHE A 194 6.30 -1.66 -2.97
N MET A 195 5.57 -0.61 -2.57
CA MET A 195 5.44 0.62 -3.34
C MET A 195 6.79 1.33 -3.52
N GLY A 196 7.61 1.36 -2.48
CA GLY A 196 8.96 1.94 -2.57
C GLY A 196 9.87 1.19 -3.53
N ALA A 197 9.82 -0.14 -3.54
CA ALA A 197 10.54 -0.96 -4.52
C ALA A 197 10.01 -0.71 -5.93
N PHE A 198 8.69 -0.71 -6.11
CA PHE A 198 8.05 -0.49 -7.40
C PHE A 198 8.40 0.87 -8.00
N TYR A 199 8.27 1.95 -7.26
CA TYR A 199 8.61 3.29 -7.76
C TYR A 199 10.11 3.47 -8.07
N SER A 200 10.99 2.69 -7.46
CA SER A 200 12.42 2.75 -7.78
C SER A 200 12.75 2.20 -9.17
N VAL A 201 11.89 1.36 -9.73
CA VAL A 201 12.05 0.76 -11.07
C VAL A 201 11.07 1.32 -12.11
N ALA A 202 10.00 1.97 -11.69
CA ALA A 202 9.02 2.61 -12.57
C ALA A 202 9.60 3.82 -13.29
N SER A 203 9.17 4.06 -14.52
CA SER A 203 9.57 5.20 -15.36
C SER A 203 8.41 5.99 -15.92
N GLN A 204 7.20 5.42 -15.93
CA GLN A 204 6.01 6.04 -16.47
C GLN A 204 4.86 5.92 -15.46
N VAL A 205 4.49 7.04 -14.87
CA VAL A 205 3.47 7.14 -13.82
C VAL A 205 2.33 8.00 -14.30
N VAL A 206 1.10 7.52 -14.16
CA VAL A 206 -0.12 8.28 -14.38
C VAL A 206 -0.85 8.42 -13.06
N VAL A 207 -1.22 9.63 -12.70
CA VAL A 207 -1.97 9.92 -11.46
C VAL A 207 -3.32 10.51 -11.82
N THR A 208 -4.37 9.99 -11.21
CA THR A 208 -5.74 10.45 -11.42
C THR A 208 -6.43 10.76 -10.09
N ASP A 209 -7.55 11.45 -10.17
CA ASP A 209 -8.43 11.74 -9.03
C ASP A 209 -9.69 10.87 -9.01
N LEU A 210 -9.76 9.81 -9.85
CA LEU A 210 -10.91 8.92 -9.93
C LEU A 210 -11.13 8.19 -8.60
N PRO A 211 -12.29 8.33 -7.93
CA PRO A 211 -12.57 7.67 -6.64
C PRO A 211 -13.04 6.21 -6.87
N LEU A 212 -12.15 5.36 -7.39
CA LEU A 212 -12.48 4.01 -7.84
C LEU A 212 -12.64 3.02 -6.68
N TYR A 213 -11.77 3.09 -5.67
CA TYR A 213 -11.70 2.14 -4.58
C TYR A 213 -12.54 2.58 -3.39
N ASN A 214 -13.46 1.72 -2.92
CA ASN A 214 -14.31 1.99 -1.77
C ASN A 214 -13.82 1.18 -0.57
N TYR A 215 -13.24 1.88 0.40
CA TYR A 215 -12.64 1.35 1.61
C TYR A 215 -13.56 1.51 2.81
N TYR A 216 -13.90 0.40 3.48
CA TYR A 216 -14.64 0.47 4.74
C TYR A 216 -13.71 0.72 5.94
N THR A 217 -13.79 1.92 6.49
CA THR A 217 -13.09 2.25 7.75
C THR A 217 -13.73 1.47 8.90
N SER A 218 -12.93 0.74 9.68
CA SER A 218 -13.40 -0.05 10.82
C SER A 218 -14.36 -1.22 10.48
N SER A 219 -14.12 -1.93 9.37
CA SER A 219 -14.79 -3.21 9.16
C SER A 219 -14.40 -4.21 10.26
N TYR A 220 -15.33 -5.10 10.64
CA TYR A 220 -15.05 -6.21 11.57
C TYR A 220 -13.90 -7.11 11.07
N PHE A 221 -13.55 -7.02 9.80
CA PHE A 221 -12.54 -7.80 9.10
C PHE A 221 -11.19 -7.06 9.02
N SER A 222 -11.18 -5.74 9.26
CA SER A 222 -9.96 -4.94 9.17
C SER A 222 -9.12 -5.07 10.43
N HIS A 223 -7.92 -5.63 10.30
CA HIS A 223 -6.91 -5.63 11.35
C HIS A 223 -6.25 -4.24 11.57
N THR A 224 -6.63 -3.23 10.78
CA THR A 224 -5.91 -1.96 10.67
C THR A 224 -6.14 -0.98 11.82
N HIS A 225 -7.22 -1.10 12.60
CA HIS A 225 -7.67 -0.06 13.54
C HIS A 225 -7.37 -0.29 15.02
N SER A 226 -6.70 -1.39 15.39
CA SER A 226 -6.32 -1.60 16.79
C SER A 226 -5.23 -0.60 17.22
N GLN A 227 -5.54 0.25 18.21
CA GLN A 227 -4.58 1.16 18.86
C GLN A 227 -3.82 0.49 20.01
N SER A 228 -3.80 -0.83 20.06
CA SER A 228 -3.13 -1.57 21.14
C SER A 228 -1.63 -1.27 21.21
N VAL A 229 -1.08 -1.32 22.42
CA VAL A 229 0.36 -1.15 22.66
C VAL A 229 1.18 -2.14 21.82
N GLU A 230 0.70 -3.38 21.72
CA GLU A 230 1.37 -4.44 20.93
C GLU A 230 1.44 -4.07 19.44
N ARG A 231 0.33 -3.59 18.88
CA ARG A 231 0.32 -3.14 17.49
C ARG A 231 1.30 -1.98 17.24
N GLN A 232 1.41 -1.02 18.17
CA GLN A 232 2.37 0.08 18.05
C GLN A 232 3.82 -0.44 18.09
N ARG A 233 4.11 -1.48 18.88
CA ARG A 233 5.41 -2.15 18.91
C ARG A 233 5.73 -2.81 17.56
N VAL A 234 4.78 -3.55 17.01
CA VAL A 234 4.91 -4.18 15.67
C VAL A 234 5.13 -3.13 14.58
N LEU A 235 4.41 -2.00 14.61
CA LEU A 235 4.57 -0.90 13.65
C LEU A 235 6.00 -0.33 13.63
N ILE A 236 6.62 -0.20 14.80
CA ILE A 236 8.00 0.33 14.93
C ILE A 236 9.01 -0.67 14.36
N GLN A 237 8.87 -1.94 14.71
CA GLN A 237 9.74 -3.01 14.22
C GLN A 237 9.62 -3.16 12.70
N SER A 238 8.40 -3.18 12.18
CA SER A 238 8.14 -3.24 10.74
C SER A 238 8.68 -2.01 10.00
N GLY A 239 8.66 -0.82 10.63
CA GLY A 239 9.23 0.39 10.03
C GLY A 239 10.74 0.29 9.78
N LEU A 240 11.50 -0.25 10.73
CA LEU A 240 12.93 -0.47 10.57
C LEU A 240 13.21 -1.55 9.52
N LEU A 241 12.46 -2.64 9.57
CA LEU A 241 12.63 -3.77 8.64
C LEU A 241 12.26 -3.36 7.20
N ALA A 242 11.19 -2.58 7.02
CA ALA A 242 10.83 -2.03 5.71
C ALA A 242 11.93 -1.15 5.11
N ILE A 243 12.62 -0.34 5.92
CA ILE A 243 13.78 0.45 5.47
C ILE A 243 14.91 -0.46 5.00
N ARG A 244 15.20 -1.54 5.72
CA ARG A 244 16.24 -2.52 5.35
C ARG A 244 15.94 -3.17 4.01
N HIS A 245 14.72 -3.66 3.83
CA HIS A 245 14.29 -4.27 2.57
C HIS A 245 14.40 -3.31 1.40
N ARG A 246 13.96 -2.07 1.57
CA ARG A 246 14.04 -1.07 0.50
C ARG A 246 15.48 -0.70 0.14
N LYS A 247 16.37 -0.55 1.14
CA LYS A 247 17.81 -0.33 0.88
C LYS A 247 18.40 -1.49 0.08
N ALA A 248 18.13 -2.72 0.49
CA ALA A 248 18.65 -3.91 -0.17
C ALA A 248 18.13 -4.00 -1.62
N PHE A 249 16.84 -3.75 -1.84
CA PHE A 249 16.23 -3.75 -3.16
C PHE A 249 16.88 -2.71 -4.09
N ILE A 250 17.03 -1.47 -3.63
CA ILE A 250 17.62 -0.39 -4.42
C ILE A 250 19.08 -0.68 -4.74
N ALA A 251 19.86 -1.18 -3.78
CA ALA A 251 21.24 -1.57 -4.01
C ALA A 251 21.39 -2.68 -5.07
N ALA A 252 20.47 -3.62 -5.11
CA ALA A 252 20.47 -4.73 -6.06
C ALA A 252 19.99 -4.33 -7.46
N HIS A 253 18.93 -3.50 -7.57
CA HIS A 253 18.23 -3.24 -8.83
C HIS A 253 18.48 -1.84 -9.41
N CYS A 254 18.86 -0.87 -8.58
CA CYS A 254 19.02 0.52 -8.96
C CYS A 254 20.25 1.17 -8.30
N PRO A 255 21.48 0.61 -8.44
CA PRO A 255 22.65 1.05 -7.67
C PRO A 255 23.04 2.51 -7.91
N ASN A 256 22.67 3.07 -9.05
CA ASN A 256 22.94 4.47 -9.41
C ASN A 256 21.83 5.45 -8.98
N LEU A 257 20.79 4.95 -8.33
CA LEU A 257 19.67 5.75 -7.91
C LEU A 257 19.96 6.36 -6.53
N ILE A 258 20.10 7.68 -6.50
CA ILE A 258 20.06 8.43 -5.24
C ILE A 258 18.60 8.52 -4.86
N PHE A 259 18.15 7.58 -4.03
CA PHE A 259 16.79 7.58 -3.53
C PHE A 259 16.57 8.85 -2.69
N PRO A 260 15.39 9.51 -2.76
CA PRO A 260 15.06 10.57 -1.84
C PRO A 260 14.79 9.98 -0.44
N TYR A 261 15.84 9.39 0.12
CA TYR A 261 15.88 8.85 1.47
C TYR A 261 15.43 9.88 2.49
N GLU A 262 15.65 11.15 2.16
CA GLU A 262 15.40 12.28 3.01
C GLU A 262 13.92 12.42 3.38
N ARG A 263 13.01 12.36 2.39
CA ARG A 263 11.56 12.38 2.66
C ARG A 263 11.10 11.18 3.48
N LEU A 264 11.57 10.00 3.12
CA LEU A 264 11.30 8.76 3.83
C LEU A 264 11.83 8.77 5.25
N LYS A 265 13.05 9.23 5.41
CA LYS A 265 13.74 9.35 6.70
C LYS A 265 12.91 10.19 7.65
N TYR A 266 12.54 11.41 7.23
CA TYR A 266 11.84 12.36 8.08
C TYR A 266 10.43 11.86 8.51
N MET A 267 9.60 11.46 7.55
CA MET A 267 8.22 11.02 7.82
C MET A 267 8.19 9.79 8.74
N ARG A 268 9.11 8.86 8.56
CA ARG A 268 9.20 7.67 9.41
C ARG A 268 9.59 8.00 10.84
N TRP A 269 10.45 8.99 11.04
CA TRP A 269 10.88 9.38 12.37
C TRP A 269 9.79 10.05 13.19
N VAL A 270 9.05 10.98 12.60
CA VAL A 270 7.92 11.62 13.27
C VAL A 270 6.88 10.58 13.72
N CYS A 271 6.55 9.65 12.82
CA CYS A 271 5.66 8.56 13.18
C CYS A 271 6.26 7.66 14.28
N THR A 272 7.57 7.38 14.25
CA THR A 272 8.22 6.48 15.20
C THR A 272 8.26 7.07 16.61
N LEU A 273 8.55 8.37 16.78
CA LEU A 273 8.51 9.02 18.10
C LEU A 273 7.12 8.92 18.73
N ARG A 274 6.09 9.24 17.97
CA ARG A 274 4.70 9.08 18.40
C ARG A 274 4.37 7.62 18.71
N GLN A 275 4.73 6.71 17.83
CA GLN A 275 4.46 5.29 17.99
C GLN A 275 5.22 4.70 19.20
N ALA A 276 6.48 5.08 19.41
CA ALA A 276 7.26 4.65 20.57
C ALA A 276 6.62 5.10 21.88
N ALA A 277 6.15 6.34 21.95
CA ALA A 277 5.43 6.87 23.11
C ALA A 277 4.10 6.13 23.32
N SER A 278 3.32 5.92 22.24
CA SER A 278 2.05 5.19 22.28
C SER A 278 2.24 3.71 22.64
N ALA A 279 3.33 3.09 22.21
CA ALA A 279 3.74 1.74 22.57
C ALA A 279 4.26 1.61 24.01
N LYS A 280 4.29 2.70 24.77
CA LYS A 280 4.78 2.75 26.15
C LYS A 280 6.19 2.16 26.31
N LEU A 281 7.06 2.35 25.32
CA LEU A 281 8.44 1.87 25.39
C LEU A 281 9.18 2.50 26.58
N THR A 282 10.10 1.76 27.17
CA THR A 282 11.09 2.32 28.06
C THR A 282 12.11 3.15 27.27
N PHE A 283 12.82 4.05 27.93
CA PHE A 283 13.87 4.81 27.26
C PHE A 283 15.01 3.93 26.72
N LYS A 284 15.30 2.83 27.41
CA LYS A 284 16.28 1.82 26.96
C LYS A 284 15.84 1.13 25.66
N GLU A 285 14.58 0.72 25.55
CA GLU A 285 13.99 0.13 24.34
C GLU A 285 14.00 1.15 23.19
N TYR A 286 13.62 2.39 23.45
CA TYR A 286 13.64 3.46 22.45
C TYR A 286 15.04 3.73 21.92
N LYS A 287 16.06 3.81 22.80
CA LYS A 287 17.48 3.93 22.38
C LYS A 287 17.92 2.78 21.50
N LYS A 288 17.50 1.54 21.79
CA LYS A 288 17.82 0.37 20.95
C LYS A 288 17.28 0.53 19.54
N ILE A 289 16.05 1.04 19.40
CA ILE A 289 15.42 1.34 18.11
C ILE A 289 16.20 2.42 17.37
N LEU A 290 16.52 3.53 18.05
CA LEU A 290 17.35 4.61 17.46
C LEU A 290 18.71 4.12 16.97
N ASN A 291 19.33 3.19 17.70
CA ASN A 291 20.58 2.56 17.26
C ASN A 291 20.40 1.71 16.00
N GLY A 292 19.27 0.99 15.89
CA GLY A 292 18.91 0.27 14.66
C GLY A 292 18.83 1.22 13.46
N PHE A 293 18.16 2.33 13.61
CA PHE A 293 18.08 3.37 12.56
C PHE A 293 19.45 4.03 12.27
N ARG A 294 20.30 4.17 13.27
CA ARG A 294 21.67 4.67 13.08
C ARG A 294 22.51 3.72 12.22
N GLN A 295 22.40 2.42 12.46
CA GLN A 295 23.06 1.39 11.64
C GLN A 295 22.61 1.44 10.18
N GLU A 296 21.37 1.80 9.93
CA GLU A 296 20.84 1.99 8.57
C GLU A 296 21.18 3.36 7.96
N GLY A 297 21.91 4.20 8.65
CA GLY A 297 22.28 5.54 8.17
C GLY A 297 21.11 6.53 8.15
N VAL A 298 20.05 6.26 8.91
CA VAL A 298 18.82 7.07 8.95
C VAL A 298 18.83 8.05 10.12
N TYR A 299 19.57 7.76 11.18
CA TYR A 299 19.66 8.58 12.39
C TYR A 299 21.12 9.00 12.65
N PRO A 300 21.41 10.20 13.14
CA PRO A 300 20.49 11.30 13.41
C PRO A 300 19.88 11.92 12.16
N LEU A 301 18.77 12.63 12.32
CA LEU A 301 18.13 13.34 11.23
C LEU A 301 18.96 14.57 10.83
N ASP A 302 19.12 14.79 9.53
CA ASP A 302 19.80 15.94 8.97
C ASP A 302 18.82 17.07 8.65
N TYR A 303 19.11 18.29 9.06
CA TYR A 303 18.31 19.46 8.74
C TYR A 303 18.30 19.78 7.24
N ALA A 304 19.35 19.42 6.50
CA ALA A 304 19.37 19.56 5.05
C ALA A 304 18.24 18.80 4.36
N TRP A 305 17.75 17.71 4.96
CA TRP A 305 16.63 16.95 4.41
C TRP A 305 15.31 17.72 4.41
N ILE A 306 15.15 18.67 5.33
CA ILE A 306 13.95 19.53 5.39
C ILE A 306 13.91 20.42 4.14
N LYS A 307 15.08 20.92 3.71
CA LYS A 307 15.22 21.71 2.48
C LYS A 307 14.98 20.87 1.23
N ALA A 308 15.67 19.72 1.14
CA ALA A 308 15.57 18.81 0.01
C ALA A 308 14.15 18.30 -0.24
N ALA A 309 13.31 18.26 0.79
CA ALA A 309 11.92 17.86 0.69
C ALA A 309 11.00 18.95 0.06
N GLY A 310 11.53 20.10 -0.36
CA GLY A 310 10.77 21.18 -0.99
C GLY A 310 9.79 21.88 -0.04
N TRP A 311 10.09 21.88 1.27
CA TRP A 311 9.26 22.53 2.29
C TRP A 311 9.72 23.94 2.63
N ASP A 312 10.62 24.49 1.82
CA ASP A 312 11.25 25.80 2.03
C ASP A 312 10.32 26.98 1.78
N TYR A 313 9.20 26.74 1.11
CA TYR A 313 8.36 27.83 0.60
C TYR A 313 7.43 28.45 1.65
N ALA A 314 7.37 27.87 2.88
CA ALA A 314 6.58 28.41 3.95
C ALA A 314 7.29 28.32 5.30
N TRP A 315 7.56 29.46 5.92
CA TRP A 315 8.20 29.61 7.22
C TRP A 315 7.63 28.72 8.33
N LYS A 316 6.29 28.68 8.49
CA LYS A 316 5.64 27.91 9.57
C LYS A 316 5.85 26.38 9.45
N PRO A 317 5.64 25.72 8.29
CA PRO A 317 5.96 24.31 8.12
C PRO A 317 7.44 23.98 8.34
N TYR A 318 8.34 24.83 7.84
CA TYR A 318 9.78 24.65 8.03
C TYR A 318 10.17 24.65 9.52
N MET A 319 9.74 25.68 10.28
CA MET A 319 10.04 25.80 11.70
C MET A 319 9.48 24.62 12.51
N LYS A 320 8.24 24.20 12.23
CA LYS A 320 7.64 23.04 12.88
C LYS A 320 8.49 21.78 12.68
N ARG A 321 9.03 21.59 11.48
CA ARG A 321 9.83 20.41 11.16
C ARG A 321 11.23 20.49 11.71
N ALA A 322 11.85 21.66 11.73
CA ALA A 322 13.15 21.90 12.38
C ALA A 322 13.08 21.60 13.88
N ILE A 323 12.03 22.06 14.57
CA ILE A 323 11.80 21.75 15.98
C ILE A 323 11.61 20.25 16.20
N GLN A 324 10.80 19.58 15.37
CA GLN A 324 10.60 18.12 15.45
C GLN A 324 11.93 17.37 15.24
N THR A 325 12.73 17.77 14.26
CA THR A 325 14.06 17.19 14.01
C THR A 325 14.97 17.36 15.23
N PHE A 326 15.00 18.55 15.81
CA PHE A 326 15.76 18.81 17.04
C PHE A 326 15.31 17.91 18.19
N MET A 327 14.00 17.81 18.42
CA MET A 327 13.43 16.95 19.48
C MET A 327 13.83 15.48 19.29
N ILE A 328 13.77 14.96 18.07
CA ILE A 328 14.11 13.57 17.74
C ILE A 328 15.61 13.32 17.93
N ASN A 329 16.45 14.28 17.57
CA ASN A 329 17.90 14.15 17.71
C ASN A 329 18.39 14.27 19.19
N HIS A 330 17.52 14.75 20.09
CA HIS A 330 17.81 14.87 21.52
C HIS A 330 16.84 14.03 22.37
N PRO A 331 16.82 12.70 22.21
CA PRO A 331 15.80 11.82 22.81
C PRO A 331 15.85 11.80 24.33
N SER A 332 16.99 12.02 24.95
CA SER A 332 17.12 12.06 26.42
C SER A 332 16.29 13.16 27.04
N LEU A 333 16.17 14.29 26.33
CA LEU A 333 15.41 15.45 26.80
C LEU A 333 13.92 15.36 26.46
N PHE A 334 13.61 14.95 25.22
CA PHE A 334 12.25 15.08 24.67
C PHE A 334 11.41 13.82 24.73
N TYR A 335 11.99 12.63 24.82
CA TYR A 335 11.21 11.39 24.88
C TYR A 335 10.32 11.29 26.14
N PRO A 336 10.79 11.67 27.35
CA PRO A 336 9.90 11.69 28.52
C PRO A 336 8.72 12.63 28.36
N LEU A 337 8.91 13.80 27.74
CA LEU A 337 7.85 14.78 27.46
C LEU A 337 6.85 14.23 26.42
N ALA A 338 7.35 13.61 25.35
CA ALA A 338 6.51 12.98 24.35
C ALA A 338 5.68 11.84 24.96
N LYS A 339 6.29 11.01 25.80
CA LYS A 339 5.63 9.92 26.50
C LYS A 339 4.50 10.44 27.40
N TRP A 340 4.76 11.51 28.16
CA TRP A 340 3.77 12.17 28.99
C TRP A 340 2.62 12.76 28.16
N TYR A 341 2.93 13.49 27.08
CA TYR A 341 1.94 14.10 26.20
C TYR A 341 1.02 13.06 25.58
N TYR A 342 1.55 12.04 24.94
CA TYR A 342 0.78 11.01 24.26
C TYR A 342 0.02 10.07 25.23
N SER A 343 0.49 9.90 26.47
CA SER A 343 -0.26 9.14 27.48
C SER A 343 -1.54 9.82 27.94
N LYS A 344 -1.59 11.18 27.86
CA LYS A 344 -2.77 11.96 28.27
C LYS A 344 -3.77 12.24 27.16
N HIS A 345 -3.38 12.08 25.90
CA HIS A 345 -4.19 12.43 24.73
C HIS A 345 -4.54 11.19 23.89
N GLN A 346 -4.46 10.00 24.45
CA GLN A 346 -5.00 8.77 23.89
C GLN A 346 -6.48 8.66 24.25
N SER A 347 -7.32 9.46 23.60
CA SER A 347 -8.78 9.31 23.61
C SER A 347 -9.31 9.29 22.18
#